data_eec726f68be236feb52a9654a41a207b
#
_entry.id   eec726f68be236feb52a9654a41a207b
#
_cell.length_a   1.000
_cell.length_b   1.000
_cell.length_c   1.000
_cell.angle_alpha   90.00
_cell.angle_beta   90.00
_cell.angle_gamma   90.00
#
_symmetry.space_group_name_H-M   'P 1'
#
loop_
_entity.id
_entity.type
_entity.pdbx_description
1 polymer ?
#
loop_
_entity_poly.entity_id
_entity_poly.type
_entity_poly.pdbx_seq_one_letter_code
_entity_poly.pdbx_strand_id
1 'polypeptide(L)'
;MKKFFLLLFAATIISSCSKTPVGLGSGTVLPKASVIYVVNEGNFGKGNSTLTAYYPDSNKAVTDVFKLVNGRNLGDTGNDIAIYNGKAYIVVNNSDKIEVIDSRTDLSLGTIYYRAGTSPYRIAIDAQDNRAFVSDLYTGKVSVINLLTNTLESDTITVGANPYGITYVSGKVFVANSGFGSGRTVSVIDAASEKVLQTITVGDNPTEIVPDGYGNVLVVCQGNYNPATPGKVFVVSLNNYSVTDSVYIGGHPGKIGTDQQSAYLIADSSVVKLNLQSHQIVNKNFISGSYYGIAVDQATDEIYLTDPKDYVTNGVVYIYSAAGVYTNKSFTAGIIPDAMAFQR
;
A
#
# COMPACT_ATOMS: atom_id res chain seq x y z
N MET A 1 -2.77 -43.61 -39.86
CA MET A 1 -2.53 -42.16 -39.65
C MET A 1 -3.12 -41.78 -38.30
N LYS A 2 -2.32 -41.75 -37.25
CA LYS A 2 -2.73 -41.35 -35.88
C LYS A 2 -2.44 -39.86 -35.75
N LYS A 3 -3.48 -39.04 -35.57
CA LYS A 3 -3.36 -37.59 -35.29
C LYS A 3 -3.05 -37.42 -33.82
N PHE A 4 -1.86 -36.91 -33.50
CA PHE A 4 -1.47 -36.42 -32.18
C PHE A 4 -2.10 -35.04 -31.97
N PHE A 5 -2.99 -34.93 -30.99
CA PHE A 5 -3.48 -33.64 -30.50
C PHE A 5 -2.47 -33.17 -29.43
N LEU A 6 -1.74 -32.11 -29.74
CA LEU A 6 -0.87 -31.41 -28.80
C LEU A 6 -1.75 -30.45 -27.98
N LEU A 7 -2.06 -30.81 -26.74
CA LEU A 7 -2.69 -29.89 -25.79
C LEU A 7 -1.63 -28.90 -25.30
N LEU A 8 -1.75 -27.65 -25.77
CA LEU A 8 -0.99 -26.53 -25.26
C LEU A 8 -1.59 -26.13 -23.91
N PHE A 9 -0.94 -26.47 -22.79
CA PHE A 9 -1.27 -25.93 -21.48
C PHE A 9 -0.75 -24.48 -21.44
N ALA A 10 -1.64 -23.51 -21.60
CA ALA A 10 -1.35 -22.14 -21.28
C ALA A 10 -1.33 -22.00 -19.75
N ALA A 11 -0.13 -21.98 -19.17
CA ALA A 11 0.04 -21.59 -17.76
C ALA A 11 -0.26 -20.09 -17.67
N THR A 12 -1.45 -19.74 -17.19
CA THR A 12 -1.78 -18.37 -16.79
C THR A 12 -0.95 -18.04 -15.55
N ILE A 13 0.10 -17.27 -15.74
CA ILE A 13 0.87 -16.68 -14.63
C ILE A 13 -0.02 -15.61 -14.01
N ILE A 14 -0.63 -15.91 -12.87
CA ILE A 14 -1.35 -14.93 -12.08
C ILE A 14 -0.29 -14.05 -11.41
N SER A 15 -0.01 -12.88 -11.99
CA SER A 15 0.83 -11.86 -11.39
C SER A 15 0.10 -11.30 -10.18
N SER A 16 0.56 -11.62 -8.96
CA SER A 16 -0.04 -11.09 -7.74
C SER A 16 0.39 -9.65 -7.53
N CYS A 17 -0.56 -8.72 -7.55
CA CYS A 17 -0.38 -7.38 -7.01
C CYS A 17 -0.14 -7.48 -5.50
N SER A 18 0.90 -6.87 -4.97
CA SER A 18 1.23 -6.90 -3.55
C SER A 18 0.33 -6.03 -2.68
N LYS A 19 -0.52 -5.22 -3.29
CA LYS A 19 -1.62 -4.53 -2.61
C LYS A 19 -2.90 -5.33 -2.88
N THR A 20 -3.30 -6.08 -1.90
CA THR A 20 -4.54 -6.86 -1.73
C THR A 20 -5.24 -7.23 -3.03
N PRO A 21 -5.03 -8.41 -3.61
CA PRO A 21 -5.89 -8.89 -4.69
C PRO A 21 -7.28 -9.13 -4.11
N VAL A 22 -8.22 -8.27 -4.44
CA VAL A 22 -9.62 -8.53 -4.16
C VAL A 22 -10.06 -9.69 -5.04
N GLY A 23 -10.48 -10.80 -4.42
CA GLY A 23 -11.13 -11.89 -5.12
C GLY A 23 -10.25 -13.07 -5.55
N LEU A 24 -9.23 -13.43 -4.78
CA LEU A 24 -8.75 -14.81 -4.83
C LEU A 24 -9.88 -15.69 -4.28
N GLY A 25 -10.55 -16.43 -5.14
CA GLY A 25 -11.53 -17.42 -4.73
C GLY A 25 -10.92 -18.35 -3.68
N SER A 26 -11.72 -18.78 -2.69
CA SER A 26 -11.30 -19.71 -1.64
C SER A 26 -10.59 -20.92 -2.25
N GLY A 27 -9.27 -20.98 -2.12
CA GLY A 27 -8.44 -22.10 -2.58
C GLY A 27 -7.18 -21.77 -3.36
N THR A 28 -6.94 -20.52 -3.75
CA THR A 28 -5.66 -20.16 -4.44
C THR A 28 -4.55 -20.00 -3.41
N VAL A 29 -3.61 -20.94 -3.39
CA VAL A 29 -2.40 -20.84 -2.56
C VAL A 29 -1.40 -19.95 -3.29
N LEU A 30 -1.07 -18.79 -2.71
CA LEU A 30 -0.02 -17.91 -3.22
C LEU A 30 1.36 -18.52 -2.97
N PRO A 31 2.30 -18.43 -3.92
CA PRO A 31 3.68 -18.81 -3.65
C PRO A 31 4.28 -17.88 -2.60
N LYS A 32 5.19 -18.42 -1.79
CA LYS A 32 5.96 -17.65 -0.82
C LYS A 32 6.76 -16.54 -1.51
N ALA A 33 6.89 -15.39 -0.88
CA ALA A 33 7.68 -14.30 -1.43
C ALA A 33 9.15 -14.67 -1.51
N SER A 34 9.77 -14.40 -2.65
CA SER A 34 11.22 -14.57 -2.86
C SER A 34 12.00 -13.36 -2.36
N VAL A 35 11.42 -12.17 -2.49
CA VAL A 35 11.95 -10.90 -2.00
C VAL A 35 10.83 -10.09 -1.37
N ILE A 36 11.12 -9.43 -0.26
CA ILE A 36 10.26 -8.42 0.33
C ILE A 36 10.97 -7.08 0.22
N TYR A 37 10.39 -6.18 -0.55
CA TYR A 37 10.88 -4.83 -0.67
C TYR A 37 10.31 -3.95 0.44
N VAL A 38 11.17 -3.09 1.00
CA VAL A 38 10.79 -2.05 1.95
C VAL A 38 11.26 -0.72 1.42
N VAL A 39 10.33 0.18 1.16
CA VAL A 39 10.63 1.56 0.82
C VAL A 39 10.92 2.31 2.11
N ASN A 40 12.08 2.92 2.18
CA ASN A 40 12.49 3.74 3.31
C ASN A 40 12.35 5.20 2.90
N GLU A 41 11.55 5.97 3.62
CA GLU A 41 11.27 7.36 3.27
C GLU A 41 12.55 8.22 3.21
N GLY A 42 13.47 7.97 4.14
CA GLY A 42 14.55 8.88 4.40
C GLY A 42 14.04 10.15 5.10
N ASN A 43 14.90 11.15 5.18
CA ASN A 43 14.55 12.45 5.78
C ASN A 43 14.15 13.44 4.68
N PHE A 44 13.03 14.10 4.87
CA PHE A 44 12.51 15.10 3.93
C PHE A 44 13.56 16.16 3.57
N GLY A 45 13.75 16.41 2.28
CA GLY A 45 14.73 17.37 1.75
C GLY A 45 16.19 16.87 1.76
N LYS A 46 16.46 15.58 2.07
CA LYS A 46 17.82 15.03 2.13
C LYS A 46 18.19 14.14 0.95
N GLY A 47 17.22 13.74 0.12
CA GLY A 47 17.49 12.87 -1.02
C GLY A 47 18.06 11.51 -0.64
N ASN A 48 17.76 11.02 0.56
CA ASN A 48 18.31 9.80 1.15
C ASN A 48 17.29 8.67 1.33
N SER A 49 16.19 8.72 0.57
CA SER A 49 15.29 7.58 0.45
C SER A 49 16.02 6.38 -0.17
N THR A 50 15.73 5.17 0.33
CA THR A 50 16.37 3.93 -0.13
C THR A 50 15.34 2.82 -0.32
N LEU A 51 15.74 1.76 -1.04
CA LEU A 51 14.99 0.52 -1.17
C LEU A 51 15.73 -0.61 -0.49
N THR A 52 15.15 -1.19 0.56
CA THR A 52 15.67 -2.41 1.18
C THR A 52 15.06 -3.63 0.50
N ALA A 53 15.89 -4.60 0.15
CA ALA A 53 15.47 -5.94 -0.27
C ALA A 53 15.78 -6.95 0.83
N TYR A 54 14.76 -7.65 1.33
CA TYR A 54 14.91 -8.76 2.27
C TYR A 54 14.60 -10.07 1.59
N TYR A 55 15.46 -11.04 1.78
CA TYR A 55 15.40 -12.40 1.21
C TYR A 55 15.01 -13.40 2.30
N PRO A 56 13.73 -13.79 2.43
CA PRO A 56 13.24 -14.63 3.54
C PRO A 56 13.96 -15.97 3.66
N ASP A 57 14.30 -16.61 2.55
CA ASP A 57 14.93 -17.94 2.55
C ASP A 57 16.35 -17.93 3.14
N SER A 58 17.08 -16.84 2.97
CA SER A 58 18.44 -16.68 3.50
C SER A 58 18.49 -15.85 4.78
N ASN A 59 17.38 -15.25 5.18
CA ASN A 59 17.27 -14.29 6.28
C ASN A 59 18.29 -13.12 6.15
N LYS A 60 18.47 -12.62 4.92
CA LYS A 60 19.41 -11.54 4.62
C LYS A 60 18.69 -10.33 4.08
N ALA A 61 19.19 -9.13 4.39
CA ALA A 61 18.71 -7.88 3.85
C ALA A 61 19.84 -7.06 3.24
N VAL A 62 19.51 -6.33 2.18
CA VAL A 62 20.35 -5.30 1.56
C VAL A 62 19.62 -3.96 1.72
N THR A 63 20.16 -3.07 2.52
CA THR A 63 19.48 -1.83 2.96
C THR A 63 19.30 -0.78 1.86
N ASP A 64 20.08 -0.80 0.80
CA ASP A 64 19.96 0.10 -0.36
C ASP A 64 20.27 -0.65 -1.66
N VAL A 65 19.41 -1.61 -1.99
CA VAL A 65 19.58 -2.43 -3.20
C VAL A 65 19.47 -1.59 -4.46
N PHE A 66 18.62 -0.55 -4.46
CA PHE A 66 18.47 0.31 -5.63
C PHE A 66 19.78 1.00 -6.02
N LYS A 67 20.44 1.65 -5.06
CA LYS A 67 21.72 2.32 -5.31
C LYS A 67 22.83 1.33 -5.65
N LEU A 68 22.84 0.18 -4.95
CA LEU A 68 23.85 -0.86 -5.19
C LEU A 68 23.81 -1.34 -6.64
N VAL A 69 22.62 -1.56 -7.20
CA VAL A 69 22.44 -2.11 -8.56
C VAL A 69 22.52 -1.03 -9.63
N ASN A 70 21.98 0.16 -9.37
CA ASN A 70 21.80 1.20 -10.40
C ASN A 70 22.83 2.34 -10.31
N GLY A 71 23.71 2.38 -9.30
CA GLY A 71 24.77 3.36 -9.16
C GLY A 71 24.31 4.80 -8.87
N ARG A 72 23.03 5.01 -8.53
CA ARG A 72 22.42 6.31 -8.23
C ARG A 72 21.44 6.22 -7.07
N ASN A 73 21.18 7.33 -6.40
CA ASN A 73 20.22 7.39 -5.31
C ASN A 73 18.78 7.19 -5.83
N LEU A 74 17.91 6.60 -4.99
CA LEU A 74 16.49 6.46 -5.28
C LEU A 74 15.80 7.83 -5.35
N GLY A 75 16.06 8.73 -4.42
CA GLY A 75 15.50 10.08 -4.40
C GLY A 75 15.18 10.56 -3.00
N ASP A 76 14.15 11.39 -2.89
CA ASP A 76 13.72 12.03 -1.65
C ASP A 76 12.30 11.59 -1.31
N THR A 77 12.10 11.07 -0.13
CA THR A 77 10.82 10.65 0.46
C THR A 77 10.10 9.61 -0.38
N GLY A 78 10.55 8.36 -0.31
CA GLY A 78 9.83 7.22 -0.88
C GLY A 78 8.65 6.84 0.02
N ASN A 79 7.43 6.78 -0.54
CA ASN A 79 6.23 6.56 0.28
C ASN A 79 5.48 5.27 -0.03
N ASP A 80 5.65 4.71 -1.22
CA ASP A 80 4.87 3.56 -1.60
C ASP A 80 5.56 2.69 -2.64
N ILE A 81 5.11 1.43 -2.75
CA ILE A 81 5.59 0.49 -3.74
C ILE A 81 4.47 -0.47 -4.13
N ALA A 82 4.33 -0.72 -5.42
CA ALA A 82 3.46 -1.77 -5.94
C ALA A 82 4.23 -2.65 -6.93
N ILE A 83 3.97 -3.96 -6.89
CA ILE A 83 4.56 -4.91 -7.84
C ILE A 83 3.47 -5.35 -8.82
N TYR A 84 3.76 -5.23 -10.10
CA TYR A 84 2.88 -5.69 -11.15
C TYR A 84 3.66 -6.20 -12.35
N ASN A 85 3.34 -7.39 -12.82
CA ASN A 85 3.89 -8.01 -14.04
C ASN A 85 5.43 -7.97 -14.10
N GLY A 86 6.10 -8.38 -13.01
CA GLY A 86 7.56 -8.43 -12.92
C GLY A 86 8.25 -7.08 -12.76
N LYS A 87 7.49 -6.01 -12.56
CA LYS A 87 8.00 -4.67 -12.29
C LYS A 87 7.60 -4.20 -10.90
N ALA A 88 8.46 -3.44 -10.23
CA ALA A 88 8.12 -2.70 -9.02
C ALA A 88 8.08 -1.20 -9.34
N TYR A 89 6.98 -0.57 -8.95
CA TYR A 89 6.73 0.86 -9.10
C TYR A 89 6.90 1.51 -7.75
N ILE A 90 7.96 2.29 -7.58
CA ILE A 90 8.35 2.92 -6.32
C ILE A 90 7.98 4.41 -6.39
N VAL A 91 7.05 4.82 -5.56
CA VAL A 91 6.61 6.22 -5.47
C VAL A 91 7.62 7.02 -4.64
N VAL A 92 8.22 8.03 -5.25
CA VAL A 92 9.23 8.90 -4.62
C VAL A 92 8.69 10.33 -4.57
N ASN A 93 8.00 10.63 -3.49
CA ASN A 93 7.10 11.77 -3.31
C ASN A 93 7.79 13.13 -3.55
N ASN A 94 8.79 13.46 -2.74
CA ASN A 94 9.48 14.77 -2.83
C ASN A 94 10.45 14.89 -4.01
N SER A 95 10.60 13.82 -4.80
CA SER A 95 11.31 13.85 -6.08
C SER A 95 10.37 13.92 -7.28
N ASP A 96 9.06 14.07 -7.06
CA ASP A 96 8.04 14.15 -8.09
C ASP A 96 8.19 13.04 -9.16
N LYS A 97 8.34 11.79 -8.74
CA LYS A 97 8.56 10.69 -9.66
C LYS A 97 8.08 9.33 -9.15
N ILE A 98 7.95 8.40 -10.08
CA ILE A 98 7.89 6.97 -9.79
C ILE A 98 9.08 6.30 -10.47
N GLU A 99 9.87 5.57 -9.70
CA GLU A 99 10.95 4.73 -10.22
C GLU A 99 10.38 3.36 -10.58
N VAL A 100 10.71 2.86 -11.76
CA VAL A 100 10.27 1.54 -12.22
C VAL A 100 11.48 0.63 -12.31
N ILE A 101 11.47 -0.49 -11.60
CA ILE A 101 12.55 -1.50 -11.63
C ILE A 101 12.00 -2.85 -12.07
N ASP A 102 12.84 -3.68 -12.65
CA ASP A 102 12.59 -5.11 -12.77
C ASP A 102 12.66 -5.75 -11.38
N SER A 103 11.58 -6.37 -10.93
CA SER A 103 11.44 -6.87 -9.56
C SER A 103 12.22 -8.15 -9.27
N ARG A 104 12.96 -8.70 -10.23
CA ARG A 104 13.83 -9.87 -10.04
C ARG A 104 15.31 -9.51 -10.02
N THR A 105 15.67 -8.42 -10.71
CA THR A 105 17.07 -8.01 -10.90
C THR A 105 17.41 -6.69 -10.23
N ASP A 106 16.40 -5.96 -9.72
CA ASP A 106 16.49 -4.61 -9.15
C ASP A 106 16.99 -3.55 -10.14
N LEU A 107 17.17 -3.89 -11.43
CA LEU A 107 17.60 -2.97 -12.46
C LEU A 107 16.50 -1.97 -12.80
N SER A 108 16.86 -0.69 -12.88
CA SER A 108 15.95 0.36 -13.31
C SER A 108 15.53 0.15 -14.77
N LEU A 109 14.24 0.13 -14.99
CA LEU A 109 13.60 0.08 -16.31
C LEU A 109 13.23 1.48 -16.81
N GLY A 110 13.30 2.49 -15.94
CA GLY A 110 13.00 3.87 -16.26
C GLY A 110 12.38 4.62 -15.08
N THR A 111 12.11 5.89 -15.32
CA THR A 111 11.53 6.80 -14.33
C THR A 111 10.35 7.52 -14.97
N ILE A 112 9.21 7.54 -14.28
CA ILE A 112 8.03 8.32 -14.65
C ILE A 112 8.11 9.63 -13.88
N TYR A 113 8.35 10.74 -14.57
CA TYR A 113 8.45 12.05 -13.96
C TYR A 113 7.10 12.75 -13.94
N TYR A 114 6.81 13.38 -12.82
CA TYR A 114 5.69 14.27 -12.62
C TYR A 114 6.12 15.73 -12.80
N ARG A 115 5.15 16.63 -12.94
CA ARG A 115 5.40 18.05 -12.83
C ARG A 115 5.85 18.38 -11.40
N ALA A 116 6.83 19.26 -11.26
CA ALA A 116 7.34 19.70 -9.95
C ALA A 116 6.19 20.18 -9.02
N GLY A 117 6.20 19.71 -7.79
CA GLY A 117 5.22 20.02 -6.76
C GLY A 117 3.91 19.20 -6.85
N THR A 118 3.85 18.15 -7.67
CA THR A 118 2.72 17.22 -7.72
C THR A 118 2.72 16.31 -6.49
N SER A 119 3.89 15.80 -6.12
CA SER A 119 4.12 14.93 -4.98
C SER A 119 3.26 13.66 -5.01
N PRO A 120 3.51 12.71 -5.94
CA PRO A 120 2.84 11.43 -5.96
C PRO A 120 3.00 10.72 -4.62
N TYR A 121 1.94 10.08 -4.09
CA TYR A 121 1.99 9.60 -2.71
C TYR A 121 1.70 8.11 -2.55
N ARG A 122 0.53 7.65 -2.99
CA ARG A 122 0.15 6.23 -2.96
C ARG A 122 -0.27 5.75 -4.34
N ILE A 123 -0.03 4.46 -4.62
CA ILE A 123 -0.33 3.84 -5.91
C ILE A 123 -1.29 2.67 -5.75
N ALA A 124 -2.31 2.58 -6.60
CA ALA A 124 -3.24 1.47 -6.70
C ALA A 124 -3.23 0.90 -8.12
N ILE A 125 -3.09 -0.42 -8.24
CA ILE A 125 -3.00 -1.11 -9.54
C ILE A 125 -4.37 -1.58 -10.01
N ASP A 126 -4.74 -1.22 -11.22
CA ASP A 126 -5.78 -1.85 -12.02
C ASP A 126 -5.12 -2.86 -12.96
N ALA A 127 -5.02 -4.09 -12.48
CA ALA A 127 -4.37 -5.16 -13.23
C ALA A 127 -5.17 -5.60 -14.47
N GLN A 128 -6.48 -5.35 -14.50
CA GLN A 128 -7.34 -5.74 -15.61
C GLN A 128 -7.05 -4.90 -16.86
N ASP A 129 -6.88 -3.60 -16.69
CA ASP A 129 -6.68 -2.66 -17.77
C ASP A 129 -5.22 -2.17 -17.89
N ASN A 130 -4.27 -2.80 -17.17
CA ASN A 130 -2.84 -2.44 -17.13
C ASN A 130 -2.62 -0.96 -16.81
N ARG A 131 -3.34 -0.44 -15.81
CA ARG A 131 -3.23 0.94 -15.34
C ARG A 131 -2.89 1.00 -13.86
N ALA A 132 -2.36 2.13 -13.44
CA ALA A 132 -2.26 2.47 -12.03
C ALA A 132 -2.83 3.86 -11.79
N PHE A 133 -3.45 4.03 -10.63
CA PHE A 133 -3.94 5.29 -10.13
C PHE A 133 -3.05 5.76 -8.99
N VAL A 134 -2.63 7.00 -9.01
CA VAL A 134 -1.69 7.56 -8.04
C VAL A 134 -2.30 8.81 -7.42
N SER A 135 -2.36 8.88 -6.09
CA SER A 135 -2.79 10.09 -5.40
C SER A 135 -1.68 11.15 -5.44
N ASP A 136 -2.04 12.36 -5.87
CA ASP A 136 -1.13 13.51 -6.01
C ASP A 136 -1.35 14.46 -4.83
N LEU A 137 -0.51 14.35 -3.80
CA LEU A 137 -0.73 14.86 -2.46
C LEU A 137 -1.03 16.36 -2.40
N TYR A 138 -0.35 17.18 -3.21
CA TYR A 138 -0.48 18.64 -3.14
C TYR A 138 -1.41 19.23 -4.21
N THR A 139 -1.86 18.46 -5.18
CA THR A 139 -2.67 18.99 -6.28
C THR A 139 -4.17 18.73 -6.14
N GLY A 140 -4.58 17.87 -5.21
CA GLY A 140 -5.97 17.43 -5.08
C GLY A 140 -6.46 16.61 -6.27
N LYS A 141 -5.54 15.80 -6.84
CA LYS A 141 -5.79 15.03 -8.05
C LYS A 141 -5.37 13.57 -7.89
N VAL A 142 -5.77 12.76 -8.83
CA VAL A 142 -5.27 11.40 -9.08
C VAL A 142 -4.72 11.37 -10.51
N SER A 143 -3.49 10.94 -10.65
CA SER A 143 -2.86 10.66 -11.94
C SER A 143 -3.08 9.22 -12.36
N VAL A 144 -3.11 8.98 -13.69
CA VAL A 144 -3.22 7.66 -14.28
C VAL A 144 -1.92 7.31 -15.00
N ILE A 145 -1.44 6.08 -14.77
CA ILE A 145 -0.24 5.54 -15.41
C ILE A 145 -0.63 4.38 -16.30
N ASN A 146 -0.16 4.39 -17.53
CA ASN A 146 -0.19 3.22 -18.41
C ASN A 146 1.00 2.30 -18.03
N LEU A 147 0.71 1.11 -17.52
CA LEU A 147 1.72 0.16 -17.05
C LEU A 147 2.39 -0.65 -18.17
N LEU A 148 1.82 -0.64 -19.38
CA LEU A 148 2.46 -1.26 -20.55
C LEU A 148 3.62 -0.42 -21.06
N THR A 149 3.42 0.91 -21.10
CA THR A 149 4.41 1.87 -21.59
C THR A 149 5.22 2.53 -20.50
N ASN A 150 4.78 2.43 -19.22
CA ASN A 150 5.32 3.14 -18.06
C ASN A 150 5.30 4.67 -18.26
N THR A 151 4.18 5.20 -18.69
CA THR A 151 3.99 6.65 -18.93
C THR A 151 2.78 7.18 -18.19
N LEU A 152 2.85 8.45 -17.76
CA LEU A 152 1.68 9.19 -17.29
C LEU A 152 0.71 9.41 -18.46
N GLU A 153 -0.57 9.27 -18.19
CA GLU A 153 -1.60 9.76 -19.10
C GLU A 153 -1.72 11.30 -18.99
N SER A 154 -2.24 11.94 -20.04
CA SER A 154 -2.29 13.42 -20.10
C SER A 154 -3.28 14.01 -19.12
N ASP A 155 -4.38 13.29 -18.86
CA ASP A 155 -5.46 13.77 -18.01
C ASP A 155 -5.27 13.33 -16.57
N THR A 156 -5.79 14.14 -15.65
CA THR A 156 -5.81 13.87 -14.22
C THR A 156 -7.22 14.01 -13.67
N ILE A 157 -7.54 13.24 -12.63
CA ILE A 157 -8.88 13.20 -12.05
C ILE A 157 -8.88 14.09 -10.82
N THR A 158 -9.72 15.15 -10.81
CA THR A 158 -9.86 16.03 -9.65
C THR A 158 -10.65 15.33 -8.55
N VAL A 159 -10.09 15.31 -7.33
CA VAL A 159 -10.68 14.74 -6.11
C VAL A 159 -10.70 15.78 -4.97
N GLY A 160 -10.78 15.36 -3.73
CA GLY A 160 -10.68 16.29 -2.59
C GLY A 160 -9.24 16.71 -2.28
N ALA A 161 -9.09 17.61 -1.32
CA ALA A 161 -7.79 18.15 -0.92
C ALA A 161 -6.89 17.07 -0.28
N ASN A 162 -5.60 17.15 -0.62
CA ASN A 162 -4.54 16.27 -0.11
C ASN A 162 -4.95 14.80 -0.12
N PRO A 163 -5.19 14.22 -1.31
CA PRO A 163 -5.52 12.81 -1.45
C PRO A 163 -4.36 11.97 -0.93
N TYR A 164 -4.67 11.02 -0.05
CA TYR A 164 -3.71 10.22 0.70
C TYR A 164 -3.79 8.76 0.27
N GLY A 165 -4.43 7.90 1.04
CA GLY A 165 -4.65 6.51 0.70
C GLY A 165 -5.52 6.33 -0.53
N ILE A 166 -5.18 5.35 -1.35
CA ILE A 166 -5.89 5.02 -2.58
C ILE A 166 -5.96 3.50 -2.75
N THR A 167 -7.09 2.99 -3.21
CA THR A 167 -7.25 1.57 -3.53
C THR A 167 -8.12 1.38 -4.76
N TYR A 168 -7.81 0.34 -5.54
CA TYR A 168 -8.64 -0.12 -6.66
C TYR A 168 -9.37 -1.40 -6.26
N VAL A 169 -10.66 -1.43 -6.47
CA VAL A 169 -11.50 -2.61 -6.22
C VAL A 169 -12.72 -2.62 -7.14
N SER A 170 -12.97 -3.75 -7.80
CA SER A 170 -14.18 -3.97 -8.61
C SER A 170 -14.46 -2.86 -9.63
N GLY A 171 -13.43 -2.38 -10.35
CA GLY A 171 -13.56 -1.33 -11.37
C GLY A 171 -13.73 0.09 -10.80
N LYS A 172 -13.52 0.28 -9.51
CA LYS A 172 -13.60 1.58 -8.84
C LYS A 172 -12.32 1.89 -8.10
N VAL A 173 -11.98 3.18 -8.06
CA VAL A 173 -10.87 3.70 -7.26
C VAL A 173 -11.45 4.53 -6.13
N PHE A 174 -11.04 4.21 -4.91
CA PHE A 174 -11.41 4.94 -3.71
C PHE A 174 -10.22 5.74 -3.22
N VAL A 175 -10.42 7.02 -2.93
CA VAL A 175 -9.36 7.95 -2.57
C VAL A 175 -9.72 8.67 -1.28
N ALA A 176 -8.89 8.54 -0.26
CA ALA A 176 -9.05 9.25 1.01
C ALA A 176 -8.57 10.70 0.86
N ASN A 177 -9.45 11.66 1.04
CA ASN A 177 -9.13 13.08 0.97
C ASN A 177 -8.84 13.60 2.39
N SER A 178 -7.57 13.54 2.81
CA SER A 178 -7.16 13.81 4.19
C SER A 178 -7.21 15.31 4.55
N GLY A 179 -6.99 16.19 3.56
CA GLY A 179 -6.91 17.63 3.79
C GLY A 179 -5.88 18.01 4.86
N PHE A 180 -4.84 17.19 5.07
CA PHE A 180 -3.90 17.31 6.18
C PHE A 180 -4.58 17.45 7.55
N GLY A 181 -5.58 16.61 7.82
CA GLY A 181 -6.36 16.62 9.05
C GLY A 181 -7.70 17.36 8.96
N SER A 182 -7.89 18.22 7.97
CA SER A 182 -9.16 18.96 7.79
C SER A 182 -10.16 18.23 6.90
N GLY A 183 -9.74 17.20 6.16
CA GLY A 183 -10.59 16.44 5.25
C GLY A 183 -11.46 15.42 5.98
N ARG A 184 -12.60 15.10 5.34
CA ARG A 184 -13.62 14.17 5.87
C ARG A 184 -14.29 13.37 4.77
N THR A 185 -13.64 13.21 3.62
CA THR A 185 -14.31 12.62 2.47
C THR A 185 -13.47 11.53 1.80
N VAL A 186 -14.16 10.65 1.09
CA VAL A 186 -13.60 9.68 0.16
C VAL A 186 -14.20 9.97 -1.21
N SER A 187 -13.36 10.11 -2.23
CA SER A 187 -13.81 10.16 -3.63
C SER A 187 -13.88 8.76 -4.20
N VAL A 188 -14.97 8.44 -4.90
CA VAL A 188 -15.17 7.20 -5.66
C VAL A 188 -15.06 7.53 -7.14
N ILE A 189 -14.09 6.93 -7.83
CA ILE A 189 -13.83 7.12 -9.24
C ILE A 189 -14.23 5.85 -9.98
N ASP A 190 -14.92 5.99 -11.09
CA ASP A 190 -15.07 4.90 -12.07
C ASP A 190 -13.78 4.76 -12.86
N ALA A 191 -13.12 3.61 -12.73
CA ALA A 191 -11.80 3.41 -13.33
C ALA A 191 -11.84 3.46 -14.87
N ALA A 192 -12.93 2.99 -15.49
CA ALA A 192 -13.03 2.92 -16.95
C ALA A 192 -13.27 4.30 -17.59
N SER A 193 -14.10 5.13 -16.97
CA SER A 193 -14.41 6.48 -17.48
C SER A 193 -13.56 7.57 -16.86
N GLU A 194 -12.78 7.27 -15.83
CA GLU A 194 -11.92 8.20 -15.08
C GLU A 194 -12.70 9.38 -14.48
N LYS A 195 -13.95 9.15 -14.13
CA LYS A 195 -14.83 10.17 -13.56
C LYS A 195 -15.16 9.90 -12.10
N VAL A 196 -15.17 10.94 -11.30
CA VAL A 196 -15.69 10.85 -9.93
C VAL A 196 -17.20 10.61 -9.99
N LEU A 197 -17.62 9.45 -9.45
CA LEU A 197 -19.03 9.06 -9.35
C LEU A 197 -19.69 9.71 -8.12
N GLN A 198 -18.96 9.71 -7.01
CA GLN A 198 -19.49 10.16 -5.72
C GLN A 198 -18.37 10.62 -4.80
N THR A 199 -18.69 11.54 -3.90
CA THR A 199 -17.88 11.91 -2.75
C THR A 199 -18.65 11.53 -1.49
N ILE A 200 -18.04 10.68 -0.65
CA ILE A 200 -18.63 10.10 0.54
C ILE A 200 -18.09 10.83 1.76
N THR A 201 -18.96 11.25 2.68
CA THR A 201 -18.52 11.78 3.97
C THR A 201 -18.21 10.64 4.92
N VAL A 202 -17.04 10.69 5.55
CA VAL A 202 -16.52 9.76 6.56
C VAL A 202 -16.08 10.52 7.83
N GLY A 203 -15.19 9.97 8.61
CA GLY A 203 -14.62 10.64 9.78
C GLY A 203 -13.50 11.63 9.44
N ASP A 204 -12.97 12.27 10.48
CA ASP A 204 -11.90 13.24 10.37
C ASP A 204 -10.60 12.60 9.92
N ASN A 205 -9.89 13.26 9.02
CA ASN A 205 -8.57 12.88 8.55
C ASN A 205 -8.50 11.44 8.02
N PRO A 206 -9.23 11.11 6.92
CA PRO A 206 -9.12 9.80 6.29
C PRO A 206 -7.73 9.64 5.65
N THR A 207 -7.00 8.58 6.01
CA THR A 207 -5.60 8.40 5.61
C THR A 207 -5.36 7.10 4.84
N GLU A 208 -6.01 6.00 5.18
CA GLU A 208 -5.79 4.72 4.50
C GLU A 208 -7.12 4.10 4.08
N ILE A 209 -7.08 3.37 2.96
CA ILE A 209 -8.25 2.64 2.45
C ILE A 209 -7.79 1.25 1.99
N VAL A 210 -8.48 0.23 2.48
CA VAL A 210 -8.25 -1.16 2.05
C VAL A 210 -9.59 -1.86 1.81
N PRO A 211 -9.72 -2.76 0.83
CA PRO A 211 -10.91 -3.59 0.68
C PRO A 211 -10.97 -4.64 1.79
N ASP A 212 -12.18 -5.00 2.23
CA ASP A 212 -12.41 -6.05 3.22
C ASP A 212 -12.55 -7.46 2.62
N GLY A 213 -12.67 -7.57 1.30
CA GLY A 213 -12.94 -8.84 0.62
C GLY A 213 -14.40 -9.30 0.71
N TYR A 214 -15.27 -8.59 1.43
CA TYR A 214 -16.67 -8.94 1.67
C TYR A 214 -17.66 -7.92 1.10
N GLY A 215 -17.23 -7.12 0.13
CA GLY A 215 -18.08 -6.15 -0.57
C GLY A 215 -18.04 -4.75 -0.01
N ASN A 216 -17.03 -4.43 0.79
CA ASN A 216 -16.81 -3.08 1.32
C ASN A 216 -15.34 -2.65 1.19
N VAL A 217 -15.07 -1.38 1.45
CA VAL A 217 -13.76 -0.85 1.79
C VAL A 217 -13.76 -0.32 3.22
N LEU A 218 -12.65 -0.52 3.91
CA LEU A 218 -12.37 0.03 5.23
C LEU A 218 -11.59 1.33 5.05
N VAL A 219 -12.10 2.42 5.61
CA VAL A 219 -11.47 3.74 5.58
C VAL A 219 -10.95 4.07 6.98
N VAL A 220 -9.64 4.17 7.13
CA VAL A 220 -9.03 4.60 8.39
C VAL A 220 -9.10 6.11 8.46
N CYS A 221 -9.83 6.61 9.44
CA CYS A 221 -9.90 8.02 9.79
C CYS A 221 -9.10 8.23 11.08
N GLN A 222 -7.97 8.92 10.95
CA GLN A 222 -7.01 9.09 12.04
C GLN A 222 -7.55 9.95 13.19
N GLY A 223 -8.56 10.79 12.90
CA GLY A 223 -9.04 11.81 13.83
C GLY A 223 -8.11 13.03 13.85
N ASN A 224 -8.40 13.96 14.72
CA ASN A 224 -7.67 15.22 14.87
C ASN A 224 -7.12 15.39 16.28
N TYR A 225 -6.00 16.11 16.39
CA TYR A 225 -5.39 16.43 17.67
C TYR A 225 -6.00 17.70 18.30
N ASN A 226 -6.44 18.67 17.48
CA ASN A 226 -7.04 19.93 17.96
C ASN A 226 -8.12 20.46 16.99
N PRO A 227 -9.42 20.50 17.36
CA PRO A 227 -9.95 19.82 18.54
C PRO A 227 -9.79 18.31 18.44
N ALA A 228 -9.58 17.64 19.55
CA ALA A 228 -9.35 16.20 19.58
C ALA A 228 -10.61 15.44 19.14
N THR A 229 -10.46 14.63 18.09
CA THR A 229 -11.47 13.66 17.67
C THR A 229 -10.83 12.28 17.57
N PRO A 230 -11.52 11.23 18.03
CA PRO A 230 -10.94 9.90 18.09
C PRO A 230 -10.86 9.26 16.71
N GLY A 231 -9.83 8.41 16.54
CA GLY A 231 -9.69 7.58 15.36
C GLY A 231 -10.76 6.51 15.25
N LYS A 232 -11.21 6.28 14.00
CA LYS A 232 -12.22 5.29 13.64
C LYS A 232 -11.86 4.61 12.32
N VAL A 233 -12.43 3.43 12.11
CA VAL A 233 -12.50 2.80 10.79
C VAL A 233 -13.95 2.88 10.32
N PHE A 234 -14.17 3.47 9.15
CA PHE A 234 -15.47 3.51 8.50
C PHE A 234 -15.59 2.38 7.49
N VAL A 235 -16.75 1.74 7.43
CA VAL A 235 -17.07 0.69 6.46
C VAL A 235 -17.92 1.30 5.37
N VAL A 236 -17.45 1.25 4.13
CA VAL A 236 -18.13 1.79 2.96
C VAL A 236 -18.50 0.68 2.00
N SER A 237 -19.77 0.52 1.71
CA SER A 237 -20.28 -0.50 0.79
C SER A 237 -19.87 -0.23 -0.66
N LEU A 238 -19.43 -1.27 -1.37
CA LEU A 238 -19.15 -1.21 -2.81
C LEU A 238 -20.41 -1.15 -3.68
N ASN A 239 -21.59 -1.53 -3.13
CA ASN A 239 -22.82 -1.60 -3.92
C ASN A 239 -23.44 -0.22 -4.17
N ASN A 240 -23.40 0.65 -3.15
CA ASN A 240 -24.09 1.96 -3.21
C ASN A 240 -23.24 3.11 -2.70
N TYR A 241 -21.95 2.86 -2.40
CA TYR A 241 -20.98 3.84 -1.92
C TYR A 241 -21.46 4.62 -0.68
N SER A 242 -22.15 3.93 0.24
CA SER A 242 -22.59 4.51 1.50
C SER A 242 -21.80 3.96 2.69
N VAL A 243 -21.66 4.77 3.72
CA VAL A 243 -21.14 4.30 5.02
C VAL A 243 -22.20 3.40 5.64
N THR A 244 -21.83 2.16 5.94
CA THR A 244 -22.72 1.15 6.55
C THR A 244 -22.42 0.94 8.02
N ASP A 245 -21.18 1.21 8.47
CA ASP A 245 -20.75 1.01 9.85
C ASP A 245 -19.53 1.90 10.17
N SER A 246 -19.21 2.04 11.46
CA SER A 246 -17.96 2.63 11.92
C SER A 246 -17.48 2.01 13.22
N VAL A 247 -16.20 1.65 13.26
CA VAL A 247 -15.56 1.01 14.41
C VAL A 247 -14.72 2.04 15.15
N TYR A 248 -14.98 2.22 16.44
CA TYR A 248 -14.18 3.09 17.31
C TYR A 248 -12.86 2.41 17.67
N ILE A 249 -11.76 2.98 17.22
CA ILE A 249 -10.40 2.51 17.53
C ILE A 249 -9.87 3.23 18.76
N GLY A 250 -10.06 4.54 18.84
CA GLY A 250 -9.42 5.44 19.78
C GLY A 250 -8.07 5.94 19.25
N GLY A 251 -7.43 6.83 19.98
CA GLY A 251 -6.13 7.40 19.59
C GLY A 251 -6.11 7.98 18.18
N HIS A 252 -4.97 7.84 17.51
CA HIS A 252 -4.74 8.29 16.14
C HIS A 252 -4.23 7.12 15.28
N PRO A 253 -5.12 6.19 14.85
CA PRO A 253 -4.73 5.03 14.07
C PRO A 253 -4.07 5.46 12.75
N GLY A 254 -2.98 4.81 12.44
CA GLY A 254 -2.20 5.04 11.23
C GLY A 254 -2.50 4.03 10.12
N LYS A 255 -1.48 3.26 9.76
CA LYS A 255 -1.53 2.33 8.64
C LYS A 255 -2.24 1.03 8.98
N ILE A 256 -2.74 0.39 7.93
CA ILE A 256 -3.51 -0.84 8.00
C ILE A 256 -2.94 -1.87 7.01
N GLY A 257 -2.76 -3.10 7.48
CA GLY A 257 -2.46 -4.27 6.66
C GLY A 257 -3.57 -5.31 6.82
N THR A 258 -3.81 -6.14 5.82
CA THR A 258 -4.85 -7.17 5.87
C THR A 258 -4.32 -8.53 5.44
N ASP A 259 -4.80 -9.59 6.06
CA ASP A 259 -4.85 -10.94 5.51
C ASP A 259 -6.24 -11.21 4.91
N GLN A 260 -6.60 -12.47 4.69
CA GLN A 260 -7.91 -12.83 4.13
C GLN A 260 -9.08 -12.70 5.13
N GLN A 261 -8.80 -12.60 6.44
CA GLN A 261 -9.81 -12.65 7.50
C GLN A 261 -9.74 -11.47 8.46
N SER A 262 -8.56 -10.85 8.57
CA SER A 262 -8.27 -9.85 9.58
C SER A 262 -7.63 -8.59 8.99
N ALA A 263 -7.96 -7.45 9.58
CA ALA A 263 -7.21 -6.23 9.42
C ALA A 263 -6.37 -5.99 10.67
N TYR A 264 -5.16 -5.50 10.46
CA TYR A 264 -4.20 -5.15 11.48
C TYR A 264 -3.88 -3.67 11.35
N LEU A 265 -4.23 -2.90 12.35
CA LEU A 265 -4.18 -1.45 12.34
C LEU A 265 -3.19 -0.94 13.37
N ILE A 266 -2.18 -0.20 12.94
CA ILE A 266 -1.27 0.49 13.86
C ILE A 266 -2.07 1.57 14.59
N ALA A 267 -2.12 1.48 15.92
CA ALA A 267 -2.61 2.49 16.82
C ALA A 267 -1.45 2.97 17.73
N ASP A 268 -1.64 4.01 18.52
CA ASP A 268 -0.56 4.74 19.21
C ASP A 268 0.54 3.86 19.84
N SER A 269 0.16 2.80 20.55
CA SER A 269 1.11 1.92 21.27
C SER A 269 0.88 0.43 21.05
N SER A 270 0.07 0.08 20.06
CA SER A 270 -0.25 -1.32 19.72
C SER A 270 -0.72 -1.48 18.28
N VAL A 271 -0.74 -2.71 17.82
CA VAL A 271 -1.50 -3.12 16.65
C VAL A 271 -2.86 -3.66 17.11
N VAL A 272 -3.92 -3.10 16.58
CA VAL A 272 -5.31 -3.55 16.79
C VAL A 272 -5.65 -4.57 15.73
N LYS A 273 -6.26 -5.70 16.12
CA LYS A 273 -6.78 -6.71 15.20
C LYS A 273 -8.29 -6.60 15.08
N LEU A 274 -8.79 -6.46 13.83
CA LEU A 274 -10.20 -6.49 13.48
C LEU A 274 -10.51 -7.72 12.63
N ASN A 275 -11.73 -8.24 12.74
CA ASN A 275 -12.24 -9.22 11.80
C ASN A 275 -12.83 -8.49 10.58
N LEU A 276 -12.42 -8.88 9.36
CA LEU A 276 -12.83 -8.23 8.12
C LEU A 276 -14.31 -8.43 7.77
N GLN A 277 -14.89 -9.59 8.13
CA GLN A 277 -16.28 -9.89 7.80
C GLN A 277 -17.27 -9.23 8.77
N SER A 278 -16.98 -9.29 10.08
CA SER A 278 -17.86 -8.73 11.11
C SER A 278 -17.55 -7.30 11.47
N HIS A 279 -16.40 -6.76 11.04
CA HIS A 279 -15.84 -5.45 11.39
C HIS A 279 -15.66 -5.23 12.91
N GLN A 280 -15.67 -6.31 13.70
CA GLN A 280 -15.49 -6.22 15.15
C GLN A 280 -14.01 -6.27 15.53
N ILE A 281 -13.66 -5.53 16.58
CA ILE A 281 -12.33 -5.60 17.18
C ILE A 281 -12.19 -6.96 17.85
N VAL A 282 -11.20 -7.74 17.39
CA VAL A 282 -10.83 -9.04 17.99
C VAL A 282 -9.91 -8.84 19.18
N ASN A 283 -8.92 -7.93 19.05
CA ASN A 283 -7.97 -7.63 20.09
C ASN A 283 -7.41 -6.20 19.92
N LYS A 284 -7.54 -5.36 20.94
CA LYS A 284 -7.02 -3.97 20.93
C LYS A 284 -5.51 -3.89 21.11
N ASN A 285 -4.91 -4.88 21.75
CA ASN A 285 -3.49 -4.97 22.04
C ASN A 285 -2.90 -6.24 21.44
N PHE A 286 -3.16 -6.48 20.16
CA PHE A 286 -2.78 -7.72 19.47
C PHE A 286 -1.25 -7.87 19.41
N ILE A 287 -0.53 -6.81 19.09
CA ILE A 287 0.93 -6.70 19.20
C ILE A 287 1.21 -5.39 19.91
N SER A 288 1.93 -5.44 21.04
CA SER A 288 2.31 -4.24 21.79
C SER A 288 3.53 -3.58 21.16
N GLY A 289 3.56 -2.27 21.14
CA GLY A 289 4.67 -1.45 20.61
C GLY A 289 4.18 -0.33 19.72
N SER A 290 5.06 0.63 19.44
CA SER A 290 4.83 1.72 18.50
C SER A 290 5.55 1.40 17.20
N TYR A 291 4.82 1.37 16.11
CA TYR A 291 5.31 1.02 14.78
C TYR A 291 4.91 2.10 13.77
N TYR A 292 5.62 2.16 12.65
CA TYR A 292 5.42 3.16 11.61
C TYR A 292 4.71 2.59 10.38
N GLY A 293 5.18 1.47 9.87
CA GLY A 293 4.62 0.78 8.70
C GLY A 293 4.18 -0.64 9.05
N ILE A 294 3.22 -1.16 8.28
CA ILE A 294 2.71 -2.51 8.39
C ILE A 294 2.44 -3.10 7.02
N ALA A 295 2.80 -4.35 6.84
CA ALA A 295 2.34 -5.18 5.73
C ALA A 295 2.10 -6.61 6.19
N VAL A 296 1.23 -7.32 5.49
CA VAL A 296 0.93 -8.73 5.76
C VAL A 296 1.22 -9.54 4.50
N ASP A 297 2.02 -10.58 4.64
CA ASP A 297 2.25 -11.53 3.55
C ASP A 297 1.06 -12.48 3.43
N GLN A 298 0.25 -12.29 2.39
CA GLN A 298 -0.95 -13.09 2.10
C GLN A 298 -0.68 -14.59 1.88
N ALA A 299 0.59 -15.01 1.71
CA ALA A 299 0.94 -16.41 1.52
C ALA A 299 1.29 -17.14 2.83
N THR A 300 1.79 -16.39 3.81
CA THR A 300 2.29 -16.94 5.08
C THR A 300 1.53 -16.40 6.29
N ASP A 301 0.68 -15.38 6.09
CA ASP A 301 0.02 -14.59 7.12
C ASP A 301 1.00 -13.98 8.13
N GLU A 302 2.29 -13.87 7.77
CA GLU A 302 3.30 -13.16 8.57
C GLU A 302 3.05 -11.65 8.49
N ILE A 303 3.15 -11.00 9.65
CA ILE A 303 2.95 -9.57 9.82
C ILE A 303 4.30 -8.90 9.96
N TYR A 304 4.59 -7.96 9.07
CA TYR A 304 5.81 -7.17 9.03
C TYR A 304 5.53 -5.78 9.59
N LEU A 305 6.25 -5.41 10.65
CA LEU A 305 6.10 -4.12 11.33
C LEU A 305 7.41 -3.36 11.30
N THR A 306 7.36 -2.10 10.90
CA THR A 306 8.56 -1.26 10.82
C THR A 306 8.69 -0.38 12.05
N ASP A 307 9.91 -0.24 12.54
CA ASP A 307 10.30 0.65 13.61
C ASP A 307 11.34 1.64 13.07
N PRO A 308 11.00 2.93 12.95
CA PRO A 308 11.91 3.97 12.47
C PRO A 308 12.93 4.38 13.53
N LYS A 309 12.87 3.84 14.75
CA LYS A 309 13.70 4.21 15.90
C LYS A 309 13.66 5.71 16.20
N ASP A 310 14.75 6.39 15.92
CA ASP A 310 14.94 7.82 16.16
C ASP A 310 14.63 8.70 14.92
N TYR A 311 14.12 8.11 13.83
CA TYR A 311 13.86 8.77 12.54
C TYR A 311 15.10 9.35 11.84
N VAL A 312 16.30 9.03 12.31
CA VAL A 312 17.57 9.53 11.76
C VAL A 312 18.52 8.40 11.38
N THR A 313 18.53 7.33 12.17
CA THR A 313 19.31 6.12 11.90
C THR A 313 18.48 5.08 11.17
N ASN A 314 19.15 4.06 10.64
CA ASN A 314 18.48 2.93 10.02
C ASN A 314 17.47 2.28 10.96
N GLY A 315 16.25 2.08 10.47
CA GLY A 315 15.18 1.39 11.17
C GLY A 315 15.31 -0.13 11.13
N VAL A 316 14.31 -0.79 11.69
CA VAL A 316 14.22 -2.26 11.75
C VAL A 316 12.84 -2.69 11.29
N VAL A 317 12.77 -3.84 10.64
CA VAL A 317 11.52 -4.55 10.38
C VAL A 317 11.47 -5.79 11.26
N TYR A 318 10.41 -5.91 12.04
CA TYR A 318 10.11 -7.08 12.88
C TYR A 318 9.07 -7.95 12.22
N ILE A 319 9.23 -9.27 12.33
CA ILE A 319 8.33 -10.26 11.72
C ILE A 319 7.56 -10.98 12.82
N TYR A 320 6.24 -10.93 12.73
CA TYR A 320 5.32 -11.60 13.65
C TYR A 320 4.52 -12.67 12.91
N SER A 321 4.12 -13.71 13.62
CA SER A 321 3.20 -14.71 13.10
C SER A 321 1.76 -14.18 13.02
N ALA A 322 0.87 -14.89 12.33
CA ALA A 322 -0.57 -14.64 12.31
C ALA A 322 -1.23 -14.61 13.71
N ALA A 323 -0.58 -15.21 14.72
CA ALA A 323 -1.01 -15.16 16.10
C ALA A 323 -0.51 -13.92 16.87
N GLY A 324 0.24 -13.02 16.23
CA GLY A 324 0.82 -11.84 16.86
C GLY A 324 2.05 -12.14 17.73
N VAL A 325 2.68 -13.31 17.54
CA VAL A 325 3.87 -13.70 18.28
C VAL A 325 5.11 -13.36 17.47
N TYR A 326 6.07 -12.68 18.09
CA TYR A 326 7.34 -12.37 17.44
C TYR A 326 8.08 -13.66 17.04
N THR A 327 8.48 -13.75 15.78
CA THR A 327 9.10 -14.96 15.20
C THR A 327 10.59 -15.09 15.52
N ASN A 328 11.17 -14.15 16.28
CA ASN A 328 12.62 -13.96 16.47
C ASN A 328 13.37 -13.65 15.16
N LYS A 329 12.65 -13.18 14.14
CA LYS A 329 13.22 -12.68 12.90
C LYS A 329 13.01 -11.19 12.77
N SER A 330 14.07 -10.49 12.47
CA SER A 330 14.06 -9.06 12.13
C SER A 330 15.22 -8.76 11.21
N PHE A 331 15.14 -7.64 10.51
CA PHE A 331 16.25 -7.16 9.68
C PHE A 331 16.34 -5.64 9.70
N THR A 332 17.56 -5.14 9.48
CA THR A 332 17.81 -3.70 9.34
C THR A 332 17.31 -3.24 7.98
N ALA A 333 16.53 -2.16 7.97
CA ALA A 333 16.09 -1.44 6.79
C ALA A 333 16.81 -0.08 6.71
N GLY A 334 16.42 0.80 5.77
CA GLY A 334 16.94 2.17 5.73
C GLY A 334 16.26 3.08 6.76
N ILE A 335 16.46 4.40 6.58
CA ILE A 335 15.90 5.43 7.47
C ILE A 335 14.39 5.56 7.22
N ILE A 336 13.58 5.48 8.27
CA ILE A 336 12.11 5.55 8.25
C ILE A 336 11.54 4.51 7.26
N PRO A 337 11.65 3.20 7.57
CA PRO A 337 11.06 2.16 6.74
C PRO A 337 9.53 2.24 6.80
N ASP A 338 8.87 2.26 5.63
CA ASP A 338 7.44 2.48 5.52
C ASP A 338 6.72 1.38 4.74
N ALA A 339 6.52 1.57 3.45
CA ALA A 339 5.72 0.69 2.61
C ALA A 339 6.49 -0.56 2.20
N MET A 340 5.77 -1.67 2.04
CA MET A 340 6.36 -2.96 1.68
C MET A 340 5.60 -3.63 0.55
N ALA A 341 6.34 -4.39 -0.27
CA ALA A 341 5.79 -5.20 -1.34
C ALA A 341 6.46 -6.58 -1.39
N PHE A 342 5.67 -7.60 -1.74
CA PHE A 342 6.08 -9.01 -1.75
C PHE A 342 6.25 -9.51 -3.18
N GLN A 343 7.49 -9.76 -3.61
CA GLN A 343 7.81 -10.35 -4.91
C GLN A 343 7.72 -11.88 -4.82
N ARG A 344 6.92 -12.47 -5.69
CA ARG A 344 6.68 -13.92 -5.73
C ARG A 344 7.19 -14.57 -7.02
#